data_719f5d0a50618385b50a8d903853c880
#
_entry.id   719f5d0a50618385b50a8d903853c880
#
_cell.length_a   1.000
_cell.length_b   1.000
_cell.length_c   1.000
_cell.angle_alpha   90.00
_cell.angle_beta   90.00
_cell.angle_gamma   90.00
#
_symmetry.space_group_name_H-M   'P 1'
#
loop_
_entity.id
_entity.type
_entity.pdbx_description
1 polymer ?
#
loop_
_entity_poly.entity_id
_entity_poly.type
_entity_poly.pdbx_seq_one_letter_code
_entity_poly.pdbx_strand_id
1 'polypeptide(L)'
;MEKDLENPFFNQLRPFKDLFLKPAEDGSSIDVFKISCNKDLEDAISGCVDPRRIFILEESIDFKELTVPILNGRCLPAVEINTSESFYNFNAKYVNEDTQLTELALSKDEKQKLEEICLKTLDVTGCSGWLRVDLMRDRDNNFYVLEVNTAPGMTSHSLFPKSAESIGLSYNDLVQEIINAK
;
A
#
# COMPACT_ATOMS: atom_id res chain seq x y z
N MET A 1 -19.67 2.32 -33.10
CA MET A 1 -21.02 2.58 -32.60
C MET A 1 -20.96 2.23 -31.11
N GLU A 2 -20.54 3.21 -30.35
CA GLU A 2 -20.38 3.12 -28.89
C GLU A 2 -21.78 3.00 -28.27
N LYS A 3 -22.10 1.82 -27.78
CA LYS A 3 -23.11 1.71 -26.73
C LYS A 3 -22.37 2.05 -25.43
N ASP A 4 -22.37 3.32 -25.08
CA ASP A 4 -22.09 3.77 -23.74
C ASP A 4 -22.99 2.95 -22.80
N LEU A 5 -22.37 2.09 -22.02
CA LEU A 5 -23.00 1.51 -20.88
C LEU A 5 -23.27 2.67 -19.94
N GLU A 6 -24.49 3.26 -20.02
CA GLU A 6 -25.01 4.22 -19.05
C GLU A 6 -25.26 3.47 -17.73
N ASN A 7 -24.18 2.99 -17.12
CA ASN A 7 -24.26 2.51 -15.76
C ASN A 7 -24.33 3.75 -14.85
N PRO A 8 -25.46 4.00 -14.17
CA PRO A 8 -25.61 5.16 -13.30
C PRO A 8 -24.52 5.27 -12.23
N PHE A 9 -23.94 4.13 -11.84
CA PHE A 9 -22.81 4.04 -10.91
C PHE A 9 -21.55 4.68 -11.48
N PHE A 10 -21.25 4.46 -12.77
CA PHE A 10 -20.09 5.08 -13.42
C PHE A 10 -20.22 6.59 -13.59
N ASN A 11 -21.44 7.11 -13.77
CA ASN A 11 -21.65 8.54 -13.85
C ASN A 11 -21.32 9.27 -12.53
N GLN A 12 -21.47 8.60 -11.39
CA GLN A 12 -21.08 9.13 -10.09
C GLN A 12 -19.55 9.14 -9.90
N LEU A 13 -18.82 8.28 -10.62
CA LEU A 13 -17.37 8.15 -10.55
C LEU A 13 -16.63 9.01 -11.58
N ARG A 14 -17.33 9.65 -12.52
CA ARG A 14 -16.75 10.56 -13.53
C ARG A 14 -15.88 11.71 -13.01
N PRO A 15 -16.03 12.22 -11.77
CA PRO A 15 -15.10 13.20 -11.22
C PRO A 15 -13.68 12.65 -11.04
N PHE A 16 -13.53 11.34 -10.90
CA PHE A 16 -12.24 10.68 -10.71
C PHE A 16 -11.64 10.30 -12.06
N LYS A 17 -10.41 10.72 -12.31
CA LYS A 17 -9.71 10.47 -13.56
C LYS A 17 -9.34 9.00 -13.72
N ASP A 18 -8.81 8.41 -12.65
CA ASP A 18 -8.38 7.03 -12.57
C ASP A 18 -8.86 6.41 -11.26
N LEU A 19 -9.19 5.14 -11.30
CA LEU A 19 -9.65 4.35 -10.16
C LEU A 19 -8.82 3.07 -10.05
N PHE A 20 -8.80 2.46 -8.87
CA PHE A 20 -8.29 1.11 -8.67
C PHE A 20 -9.46 0.19 -8.27
N LEU A 21 -9.64 -0.89 -9.04
CA LEU A 21 -10.51 -2.00 -8.70
C LEU A 21 -9.66 -3.09 -8.06
N LYS A 22 -10.00 -3.52 -6.85
CA LYS A 22 -9.27 -4.57 -6.13
C LYS A 22 -10.21 -5.44 -5.30
N PRO A 23 -9.87 -6.72 -5.05
CA PRO A 23 -10.64 -7.55 -4.13
C PRO A 23 -10.67 -6.91 -2.73
N ALA A 24 -11.83 -7.03 -2.04
CA ALA A 24 -11.96 -6.56 -0.66
C ALA A 24 -11.12 -7.38 0.32
N GLU A 25 -10.89 -8.65 0.00
CA GLU A 25 -10.14 -9.61 0.80
C GLU A 25 -9.14 -10.32 -0.10
N ASP A 26 -7.90 -9.89 -0.11
CA ASP A 26 -6.78 -10.59 -0.76
C ASP A 26 -5.48 -9.83 -0.53
N GLY A 27 -4.36 -10.37 -1.03
CA GLY A 27 -3.03 -9.79 -0.88
C GLY A 27 -2.20 -9.86 -2.17
N SER A 28 -0.94 -9.40 -2.06
CA SER A 28 0.06 -9.51 -3.13
C SER A 28 -0.33 -8.84 -4.46
N SER A 29 -1.25 -7.87 -4.43
CA SER A 29 -1.77 -7.16 -5.60
C SER A 29 -2.37 -8.07 -6.69
N ILE A 30 -2.89 -9.25 -6.31
CA ILE A 30 -3.61 -10.14 -7.23
C ILE A 30 -4.98 -9.51 -7.52
N ASP A 31 -5.38 -9.50 -8.80
CA ASP A 31 -6.63 -8.89 -9.28
C ASP A 31 -6.79 -7.41 -8.91
N VAL A 32 -5.68 -6.67 -8.85
CA VAL A 32 -5.68 -5.21 -8.73
C VAL A 32 -5.56 -4.61 -10.12
N PHE A 33 -6.55 -3.82 -10.52
CA PHE A 33 -6.64 -3.24 -11.85
C PHE A 33 -6.78 -1.73 -11.78
N LYS A 34 -6.03 -1.01 -12.61
CA LYS A 34 -6.23 0.42 -12.83
C LYS A 34 -7.32 0.60 -13.87
N ILE A 35 -8.33 1.42 -13.56
CA ILE A 35 -9.52 1.67 -14.37
C ILE A 35 -9.54 3.14 -14.75
N SER A 36 -9.28 3.45 -16.00
CA SER A 36 -9.34 4.81 -16.57
C SER A 36 -10.52 4.97 -17.54
N CYS A 37 -11.09 3.86 -18.03
CA CYS A 37 -12.22 3.85 -18.93
C CYS A 37 -13.08 2.57 -18.77
N ASN A 38 -14.22 2.53 -19.45
CA ASN A 38 -15.14 1.38 -19.39
C ASN A 38 -14.49 0.09 -19.90
N LYS A 39 -13.61 0.22 -20.91
CA LYS A 39 -12.91 -0.95 -21.45
C LYS A 39 -11.99 -1.61 -20.40
N ASP A 40 -11.29 -0.81 -19.60
CA ASP A 40 -10.42 -1.33 -18.54
C ASP A 40 -11.21 -2.13 -17.53
N LEU A 41 -12.45 -1.71 -17.23
CA LEU A 41 -13.33 -2.47 -16.34
C LEU A 41 -13.79 -3.79 -16.95
N GLU A 42 -14.17 -3.79 -18.24
CA GLU A 42 -14.55 -5.01 -18.96
C GLU A 42 -13.37 -6.01 -18.99
N ASP A 43 -12.17 -5.50 -19.29
CA ASP A 43 -10.95 -6.29 -19.29
C ASP A 43 -10.63 -6.84 -17.89
N ALA A 44 -10.80 -6.03 -16.83
CA ALA A 44 -10.62 -6.43 -15.45
C ALA A 44 -11.59 -7.53 -15.02
N ILE A 45 -12.88 -7.39 -15.33
CA ILE A 45 -13.90 -8.40 -15.02
C ILE A 45 -13.61 -9.72 -15.76
N SER A 46 -13.15 -9.62 -17.01
CA SER A 46 -12.83 -10.79 -17.83
C SER A 46 -11.53 -11.48 -17.40
N GLY A 47 -10.59 -10.73 -16.86
CA GLY A 47 -9.25 -11.20 -16.48
C GLY A 47 -9.10 -11.61 -15.02
N CYS A 48 -10.03 -11.24 -14.13
CA CYS A 48 -9.91 -11.57 -12.71
C CYS A 48 -10.09 -13.07 -12.44
N VAL A 49 -9.45 -13.54 -11.39
CA VAL A 49 -9.43 -14.96 -11.00
C VAL A 49 -10.82 -15.47 -10.61
N ASP A 50 -11.57 -14.69 -9.83
CA ASP A 50 -12.96 -15.01 -9.46
C ASP A 50 -13.83 -13.74 -9.43
N PRO A 51 -14.65 -13.52 -10.46
CA PRO A 51 -15.50 -12.34 -10.55
C PRO A 51 -16.67 -12.31 -9.55
N ARG A 52 -16.87 -13.38 -8.76
CA ARG A 52 -17.92 -13.45 -7.73
C ARG A 52 -17.49 -12.88 -6.40
N ARG A 53 -16.19 -12.57 -6.24
CA ARG A 53 -15.68 -11.93 -5.02
C ARG A 53 -16.21 -10.51 -4.88
N ILE A 54 -16.19 -10.00 -3.67
CA ILE A 54 -16.47 -8.58 -3.41
C ILE A 54 -15.24 -7.79 -3.84
N PHE A 55 -15.45 -6.80 -4.69
CA PHE A 55 -14.43 -5.84 -5.09
C PHE A 55 -14.75 -4.48 -4.52
N ILE A 56 -13.74 -3.73 -4.21
CA ILE A 56 -13.82 -2.31 -3.88
C ILE A 56 -13.24 -1.49 -5.01
N LEU A 57 -13.82 -0.32 -5.22
CA LEU A 57 -13.37 0.64 -6.21
C LEU A 57 -12.93 1.90 -5.47
N GLU A 58 -11.67 2.26 -5.62
CA GLU A 58 -11.04 3.36 -4.91
C GLU A 58 -10.53 4.42 -5.87
N GLU A 59 -10.49 5.67 -5.42
CA GLU A 59 -9.81 6.73 -6.14
C GLU A 59 -8.32 6.44 -6.26
N SER A 60 -7.75 6.66 -7.45
CA SER A 60 -6.31 6.57 -7.66
C SER A 60 -5.61 7.77 -7.02
N ILE A 61 -4.82 7.53 -5.99
CA ILE A 61 -3.94 8.54 -5.41
C ILE A 61 -2.63 8.54 -6.21
N ASP A 62 -2.40 9.62 -6.94
CA ASP A 62 -1.27 9.74 -7.87
C ASP A 62 -0.15 10.56 -7.24
N PHE A 63 0.86 9.90 -6.72
CA PHE A 63 2.18 10.48 -6.44
C PHE A 63 3.16 9.43 -5.94
N LYS A 64 3.08 8.98 -4.67
CA LYS A 64 4.06 8.10 -4.06
C LYS A 64 3.42 7.02 -3.21
N GLU A 65 3.93 5.81 -3.33
CA GLU A 65 3.63 4.73 -2.42
C GLU A 65 4.72 4.64 -1.36
N LEU A 66 4.32 4.49 -0.12
CA LEU A 66 5.24 4.38 1.02
C LEU A 66 4.73 3.39 2.03
N THR A 67 5.64 2.92 2.85
CA THR A 67 5.34 2.01 3.93
C THR A 67 6.00 2.45 5.23
N VAL A 68 5.30 2.24 6.34
CA VAL A 68 5.78 2.52 7.68
C VAL A 68 5.75 1.23 8.49
N PRO A 69 6.91 0.63 8.77
CA PRO A 69 6.98 -0.46 9.73
C PRO A 69 6.74 0.05 11.14
N ILE A 70 6.02 -0.74 11.92
CA ILE A 70 5.71 -0.42 13.33
C ILE A 70 6.16 -1.59 14.20
N LEU A 71 6.90 -1.27 15.24
CA LEU A 71 7.43 -2.22 16.19
C LEU A 71 7.12 -1.76 17.62
N ASN A 72 6.35 -2.54 18.37
CA ASN A 72 5.95 -2.23 19.75
C ASN A 72 5.35 -0.81 19.90
N GLY A 73 4.45 -0.42 18.97
CA GLY A 73 3.78 0.87 18.97
C GLY A 73 4.67 2.05 18.54
N ARG A 74 5.86 1.79 17.99
CA ARG A 74 6.78 2.80 17.46
C ARG A 74 6.86 2.72 15.95
N CYS A 75 6.67 3.83 15.25
CA CYS A 75 6.94 3.92 13.83
C CYS A 75 8.45 3.92 13.59
N LEU A 76 8.91 3.00 12.75
CA LEU A 76 10.25 3.02 12.18
C LEU A 76 10.30 3.99 10.99
N PRO A 77 11.47 4.33 10.45
CA PRO A 77 11.57 5.21 9.30
C PRO A 77 10.70 4.76 8.12
N ALA A 78 9.97 5.70 7.55
CA ALA A 78 9.15 5.44 6.38
C ALA A 78 10.04 5.12 5.16
N VAL A 79 9.65 4.13 4.39
CA VAL A 79 10.33 3.71 3.16
C VAL A 79 9.45 4.05 1.97
N GLU A 80 9.98 4.81 1.04
CA GLU A 80 9.35 5.09 -0.25
C GLU A 80 9.62 3.93 -1.21
N ILE A 81 8.58 3.50 -1.91
CA ILE A 81 8.63 2.42 -2.89
C ILE A 81 8.68 3.06 -4.28
N ASN A 82 9.82 2.96 -4.94
CA ASN A 82 10.02 3.44 -6.29
C ASN A 82 10.09 2.24 -7.23
N THR A 83 9.12 2.12 -8.13
CA THR A 83 9.06 1.05 -9.12
C THR A 83 8.95 1.64 -10.53
N SER A 84 9.49 0.93 -11.52
CA SER A 84 9.32 1.23 -12.94
C SER A 84 7.93 0.85 -13.47
N GLU A 85 7.19 0.03 -12.73
CA GLU A 85 5.82 -0.36 -13.05
C GLU A 85 4.83 0.78 -12.80
N SER A 86 3.63 0.69 -13.37
CA SER A 86 2.57 1.70 -13.20
C SER A 86 2.07 1.82 -11.75
N PHE A 87 2.28 0.79 -10.94
CA PHE A 87 2.05 0.73 -9.49
C PHE A 87 2.82 -0.46 -8.91
N TYR A 88 2.89 -0.56 -7.58
CA TYR A 88 3.59 -1.66 -6.87
C TYR A 88 2.80 -2.96 -6.95
N ASN A 89 2.78 -3.55 -8.15
CA ASN A 89 2.08 -4.80 -8.47
C ASN A 89 2.87 -6.04 -8.03
N PHE A 90 2.32 -7.22 -8.31
CA PHE A 90 2.97 -8.50 -7.98
C PHE A 90 4.38 -8.61 -8.56
N ASN A 91 4.58 -8.17 -9.81
CA ASN A 91 5.88 -8.24 -10.45
C ASN A 91 6.90 -7.31 -9.76
N ALA A 92 6.49 -6.08 -9.43
CA ALA A 92 7.34 -5.14 -8.70
C ALA A 92 7.67 -5.63 -7.26
N LYS A 93 6.76 -6.42 -6.65
CA LYS A 93 6.96 -6.99 -5.30
C LYS A 93 7.90 -8.18 -5.25
N TYR A 94 7.87 -9.05 -6.26
CA TYR A 94 8.47 -10.39 -6.16
C TYR A 94 9.33 -10.81 -7.35
N VAL A 95 9.23 -10.14 -8.49
CA VAL A 95 9.89 -10.56 -9.75
C VAL A 95 10.95 -9.55 -10.19
N ASN A 96 10.63 -8.25 -10.14
CA ASN A 96 11.53 -7.22 -10.63
C ASN A 96 12.54 -6.81 -9.56
N GLU A 97 13.82 -6.81 -9.93
CA GLU A 97 14.92 -6.31 -9.08
C GLU A 97 15.05 -4.78 -9.13
N ASP A 98 14.28 -4.11 -9.99
CA ASP A 98 14.36 -2.66 -10.24
C ASP A 98 13.64 -1.82 -9.17
N THR A 99 12.89 -2.45 -8.26
CA THR A 99 12.21 -1.72 -7.18
C THR A 99 13.25 -1.15 -6.20
N GLN A 100 13.35 0.17 -6.17
CA GLN A 100 14.22 0.87 -5.26
C GLN A 100 13.46 1.26 -3.99
N LEU A 101 14.06 0.95 -2.86
CA LEU A 101 13.55 1.26 -1.54
C LEU A 101 14.44 2.34 -0.93
N THR A 102 13.89 3.53 -0.76
CA THR A 102 14.64 4.66 -0.20
C THR A 102 13.96 5.16 1.06
N GLU A 103 14.77 5.55 2.06
CA GLU A 103 14.23 6.24 3.22
C GLU A 103 13.58 7.54 2.77
N LEU A 104 12.34 7.75 3.19
CA LEU A 104 11.58 8.93 2.80
C LEU A 104 12.02 10.14 3.63
N ALA A 105 12.61 11.13 2.94
CA ALA A 105 12.92 12.40 3.56
C ALA A 105 11.64 13.21 3.81
N LEU A 106 11.25 13.34 5.06
CA LEU A 106 10.09 14.10 5.53
C LEU A 106 10.52 15.30 6.37
N SER A 107 9.80 16.40 6.24
CA SER A 107 9.86 17.48 7.22
C SER A 107 9.34 16.99 8.59
N LYS A 108 9.64 17.73 9.64
CA LYS A 108 9.17 17.39 10.98
C LYS A 108 7.64 17.27 11.06
N ASP A 109 6.93 18.19 10.42
CA ASP A 109 5.47 18.22 10.44
C ASP A 109 4.85 17.07 9.64
N GLU A 110 5.45 16.73 8.49
CA GLU A 110 5.01 15.57 7.69
C GLU A 110 5.26 14.25 8.43
N LYS A 111 6.42 14.13 9.11
CA LYS A 111 6.73 12.97 9.93
C LYS A 111 5.71 12.80 11.06
N GLN A 112 5.39 13.88 11.76
CA GLN A 112 4.40 13.85 12.82
C GLN A 112 3.02 13.44 12.31
N LYS A 113 2.55 14.00 11.20
CA LYS A 113 1.27 13.63 10.57
C LYS A 113 1.24 12.15 10.19
N LEU A 114 2.33 11.66 9.59
CA LEU A 114 2.43 10.25 9.19
C LEU A 114 2.38 9.31 10.40
N GLU A 115 3.12 9.62 11.46
CA GLU A 115 3.12 8.87 12.71
C GLU A 115 1.72 8.85 13.36
N GLU A 116 1.02 9.99 13.42
CA GLU A 116 -0.33 10.11 13.95
C GLU A 116 -1.33 9.23 13.17
N ILE A 117 -1.25 9.22 11.83
CA ILE A 117 -2.10 8.37 10.98
C ILE A 117 -1.80 6.89 11.26
N CYS A 118 -0.54 6.50 11.30
CA CYS A 118 -0.13 5.12 11.55
C CYS A 118 -0.60 4.64 12.93
N LEU A 119 -0.38 5.42 13.98
CA LEU A 119 -0.79 5.05 15.34
C LEU A 119 -2.32 5.00 15.48
N LYS A 120 -3.04 5.93 14.84
CA LYS A 120 -4.50 5.88 14.78
C LYS A 120 -5.00 4.64 14.04
N THR A 121 -4.29 4.21 13.00
CA THR A 121 -4.62 2.98 12.26
C THR A 121 -4.51 1.76 13.16
N LEU A 122 -3.48 1.68 14.01
CA LEU A 122 -3.36 0.61 15.00
C LEU A 122 -4.52 0.61 16.00
N ASP A 123 -4.84 1.79 16.52
CA ASP A 123 -5.93 1.93 17.50
C ASP A 123 -7.27 1.46 16.91
N VAL A 124 -7.60 1.90 15.69
CA VAL A 124 -8.87 1.55 15.01
C VAL A 124 -8.94 0.07 14.63
N THR A 125 -7.82 -0.53 14.22
CA THR A 125 -7.77 -1.94 13.80
C THR A 125 -7.55 -2.90 14.96
N GLY A 126 -7.15 -2.40 16.14
CA GLY A 126 -6.78 -3.24 17.30
C GLY A 126 -5.49 -4.02 17.09
N CYS A 127 -4.67 -3.66 16.10
CA CYS A 127 -3.41 -4.32 15.80
C CYS A 127 -2.32 -3.89 16.79
N SER A 128 -1.44 -4.83 17.16
CA SER A 128 -0.31 -4.57 18.07
C SER A 128 0.92 -5.40 17.67
N GLY A 129 2.02 -5.19 18.40
CA GLY A 129 3.25 -5.93 18.18
C GLY A 129 4.08 -5.39 17.04
N TRP A 130 4.20 -6.14 15.96
CA TRP A 130 4.96 -5.74 14.78
C TRP A 130 4.09 -5.87 13.52
N LEU A 131 4.09 -4.85 12.71
CA LEU A 131 3.25 -4.76 11.52
C LEU A 131 3.77 -3.67 10.58
N ARG A 132 3.15 -3.55 9.42
CA ARG A 132 3.47 -2.53 8.44
C ARG A 132 2.20 -1.84 7.96
N VAL A 133 2.19 -0.52 7.98
CA VAL A 133 1.12 0.28 7.36
C VAL A 133 1.61 0.74 6.00
N ASP A 134 0.88 0.38 4.95
CA ASP A 134 1.15 0.79 3.58
C ASP A 134 0.24 1.95 3.21
N LEU A 135 0.80 3.01 2.62
CA LEU A 135 0.11 4.27 2.39
C LEU A 135 0.42 4.82 1.00
N MET A 136 -0.50 5.63 0.49
CA MET A 136 -0.23 6.55 -0.60
C MET A 136 -0.03 7.96 -0.06
N ARG A 137 0.81 8.75 -0.74
CA ARG A 137 1.00 10.18 -0.53
C ARG A 137 0.63 10.91 -1.80
N ASP A 138 -0.25 11.91 -1.71
CA ASP A 138 -0.58 12.76 -2.85
C ASP A 138 0.42 13.93 -3.01
N ARG A 139 0.21 14.74 -4.04
CA ARG A 139 1.06 15.90 -4.36
C ARG A 139 0.92 17.04 -3.35
N ASP A 140 -0.15 17.05 -2.58
CA ASP A 140 -0.42 18.04 -1.52
C ASP A 140 0.07 17.55 -0.15
N ASN A 141 0.80 16.43 -0.12
CA ASN A 141 1.37 15.80 1.07
C ASN A 141 0.31 15.27 2.05
N ASN A 142 -0.86 14.86 1.56
CA ASN A 142 -1.80 14.09 2.34
C ASN A 142 -1.45 12.61 2.27
N PHE A 143 -1.69 11.89 3.36
CA PHE A 143 -1.43 10.47 3.47
C PHE A 143 -2.74 9.68 3.54
N TYR A 144 -2.81 8.60 2.79
CA TYR A 144 -3.97 7.71 2.68
C TYR A 144 -3.54 6.29 2.97
N VAL A 145 -4.16 5.65 3.96
CA VAL A 145 -3.85 4.26 4.31
C VAL A 145 -4.43 3.33 3.25
N LEU A 146 -3.58 2.46 2.70
CA LEU A 146 -3.98 1.40 1.77
C LEU A 146 -4.36 0.13 2.52
N GLU A 147 -3.44 -0.35 3.35
CA GLU A 147 -3.60 -1.61 4.07
C GLU A 147 -2.72 -1.68 5.31
N VAL A 148 -3.07 -2.62 6.21
CA VAL A 148 -2.24 -3.03 7.34
C VAL A 148 -1.77 -4.46 7.11
N ASN A 149 -0.46 -4.65 7.06
CA ASN A 149 0.15 -5.95 6.92
C ASN A 149 0.63 -6.46 8.29
N THR A 150 -0.10 -7.42 8.86
CA THR A 150 0.15 -7.96 10.22
C THR A 150 1.22 -9.04 10.26
N ALA A 151 1.71 -9.50 9.12
CA ALA A 151 2.80 -10.46 9.00
C ALA A 151 3.74 -10.06 7.86
N PRO A 152 4.41 -8.88 7.96
CA PRO A 152 5.25 -8.39 6.89
C PRO A 152 6.45 -9.32 6.64
N GLY A 153 6.91 -9.34 5.38
CA GLY A 153 8.05 -10.16 4.98
C GLY A 153 9.32 -9.81 5.77
N MET A 154 10.13 -10.84 6.04
CA MET A 154 11.34 -10.77 6.87
C MET A 154 12.59 -11.27 6.12
N THR A 155 12.61 -11.19 4.79
CA THR A 155 13.82 -11.48 4.00
C THR A 155 14.78 -10.27 4.03
N SER A 156 16.02 -10.47 3.60
CA SER A 156 17.01 -9.38 3.48
C SER A 156 16.59 -8.24 2.53
N HIS A 157 15.62 -8.49 1.65
CA HIS A 157 15.07 -7.51 0.70
C HIS A 157 13.75 -6.90 1.18
N SER A 158 13.21 -7.38 2.30
CA SER A 158 11.92 -6.91 2.81
C SER A 158 12.01 -5.52 3.42
N LEU A 159 10.92 -4.77 3.27
CA LEU A 159 10.78 -3.38 3.71
C LEU A 159 10.98 -3.21 5.21
N PHE A 160 10.48 -4.15 6.02
CA PHE A 160 10.57 -4.07 7.47
C PHE A 160 12.03 -4.16 7.98
N PRO A 161 12.83 -5.20 7.61
CA PRO A 161 14.24 -5.26 7.98
C PRO A 161 15.06 -4.08 7.49
N LYS A 162 14.82 -3.59 6.26
CA LYS A 162 15.55 -2.43 5.72
C LYS A 162 15.31 -1.16 6.52
N SER A 163 14.06 -0.90 6.91
CA SER A 163 13.74 0.24 7.77
C SER A 163 14.40 0.12 9.15
N ALA A 164 14.42 -1.08 9.74
CA ALA A 164 15.08 -1.32 11.02
C ALA A 164 16.60 -1.12 10.93
N GLU A 165 17.23 -1.58 9.85
CA GLU A 165 18.65 -1.41 9.59
C GLU A 165 19.04 0.08 9.47
N SER A 166 18.19 0.92 8.88
CA SER A 166 18.48 2.36 8.73
C SER A 166 18.64 3.10 10.07
N ILE A 167 18.09 2.56 11.15
CA ILE A 167 18.28 3.07 12.51
C ILE A 167 19.32 2.29 13.33
N GLY A 168 20.07 1.40 12.67
CA GLY A 168 21.12 0.62 13.31
C GLY A 168 20.66 -0.64 14.05
N LEU A 169 19.38 -1.05 13.89
CA LEU A 169 18.87 -2.28 14.46
C LEU A 169 19.26 -3.46 13.55
N SER A 170 20.13 -4.33 14.04
CA SER A 170 20.52 -5.52 13.27
C SER A 170 19.34 -6.46 13.04
N TYR A 171 19.43 -7.34 12.04
CA TYR A 171 18.37 -8.34 11.80
C TYR A 171 18.11 -9.22 13.04
N ASN A 172 19.17 -9.63 13.75
CA ASN A 172 19.02 -10.44 14.95
C ASN A 172 18.33 -9.67 16.08
N ASP A 173 18.68 -8.39 16.28
CA ASP A 173 18.02 -7.54 17.27
C ASP A 173 16.56 -7.31 16.91
N LEU A 174 16.27 -7.09 15.62
CA LEU A 174 14.89 -6.95 15.14
C LEU A 174 14.06 -8.20 15.43
N VAL A 175 14.60 -9.40 15.14
CA VAL A 175 13.92 -10.67 15.42
C VAL A 175 13.68 -10.82 16.94
N GLN A 176 14.67 -10.45 17.75
CA GLN A 176 14.54 -10.49 19.22
C GLN A 176 13.45 -9.52 19.72
N GLU A 177 13.39 -8.32 19.16
CA GLU A 177 12.34 -7.34 19.48
C GLU A 177 10.94 -7.84 19.07
N ILE A 178 10.83 -8.49 17.89
CA ILE A 178 9.57 -9.09 17.42
C ILE A 178 9.11 -10.22 18.34
N ILE A 179 10.02 -11.12 18.78
CA ILE A 179 9.69 -12.21 19.70
C ILE A 179 9.20 -11.66 21.06
N ASN A 180 9.72 -10.53 21.48
CA ASN A 180 9.33 -9.88 22.73
C ASN A 180 8.13 -8.93 22.58
N ALA A 181 7.64 -8.71 21.35
CA ALA A 181 6.50 -7.85 21.08
C ALA A 181 5.22 -8.42 21.72
N LYS A 182 4.38 -7.53 22.26
CA LYS A 182 3.13 -7.88 22.93
C LYS A 182 1.93 -7.37 22.14
#